data_01eabe82ca7f9bc5e5cc03b705f71db9
#
_entry.id   01eabe82ca7f9bc5e5cc03b705f71db9
#
_cell.length_a   1.000
_cell.length_b   1.000
_cell.length_c   1.000
_cell.angle_alpha   90.00
_cell.angle_beta   90.00
_cell.angle_gamma   90.00
#
_symmetry.space_group_name_H-M   'P 1'
#
loop_
_entity.id
_entity.type
_entity.pdbx_description
1 polymer ?
#
loop_
_entity_poly.entity_id
_entity_poly.type
_entity_poly.pdbx_seq_one_letter_code
_entity_poly.pdbx_strand_id
1 'polypeptide(L)'
;MGKYFGTDGFRGEANKVLTADHAYKIGRYLGWYYNQNHRGRIVIGKDTRRSSYMFEYALVAGITASGADAFLLHVTTTPSVAYVVRTENFDCGIMVSASHNPYYDNGIKVMDGNGHKISAEVEAALEKYIDGEMGELPFALRDKVGVARDYAIGRNRYIGYLISLATRSYDGMRVGLDCSNGSTFNIAKSVFDALGAKTYVVGNEPDGTNINMGCGSTHIENLQRLVREKNLDCGFAFDGDADRCIAVDENGMEVHGDYILYVCGKYLKECGRLQNNTVVATIMSNMGLFKAMKREGIEVCVTTVGDKYVNEAMVANGYVLGGEQSAHIIFSKHATTGDGILTALMLMEVILEKKQSLGTLCRGMQMYPQLLKNVKVEDKAAVTGNARVQAEKDRISAALGEDGRILLRESGTEPVIRVMVEAQSDELCAKYVDEMVQVIREEGLAVE
;
A
#
# COMPACT_ATOMS: atom_id res chain seq x y z
N MET A 1 -11.75 10.85 10.46
CA MET A 1 -10.79 11.21 9.39
C MET A 1 -10.63 12.71 9.42
N GLY A 2 -9.44 13.21 9.15
CA GLY A 2 -9.16 14.63 9.01
C GLY A 2 -9.83 15.22 7.77
N LYS A 3 -9.75 16.54 7.64
CA LYS A 3 -10.28 17.29 6.49
C LYS A 3 -9.47 17.03 5.21
N TYR A 4 -8.16 16.92 5.34
CA TYR A 4 -7.20 16.75 4.24
C TYR A 4 -6.52 15.37 4.27
N PHE A 5 -6.13 14.90 5.46
CA PHE A 5 -5.41 13.65 5.62
C PHE A 5 -6.38 12.47 5.77
N GLY A 6 -6.35 11.58 4.78
CA GLY A 6 -7.04 10.29 4.82
C GLY A 6 -6.15 9.20 5.43
N THR A 7 -6.53 7.93 5.22
CA THR A 7 -5.74 6.78 5.70
C THR A 7 -4.34 6.70 5.08
N ASP A 8 -4.11 7.36 3.94
CA ASP A 8 -2.86 7.27 3.17
C ASP A 8 -2.35 8.66 2.73
N GLY A 9 -2.35 9.61 3.65
CA GLY A 9 -1.89 10.98 3.44
C GLY A 9 -2.92 11.92 2.82
N PHE A 10 -2.47 13.11 2.43
CA PHE A 10 -3.27 14.10 1.72
C PHE A 10 -3.17 13.84 0.22
N ARG A 11 -4.26 13.39 -0.41
CA ARG A 11 -4.33 13.08 -1.85
C ARG A 11 -5.33 13.95 -2.58
N GLY A 12 -5.03 14.23 -3.84
CA GLY A 12 -5.97 14.90 -4.75
C GLY A 12 -5.36 15.28 -6.08
N GLU A 13 -6.21 15.76 -7.00
CA GLU A 13 -5.78 16.28 -8.30
C GLU A 13 -4.85 17.49 -8.09
N ALA A 14 -3.67 17.43 -8.71
CA ALA A 14 -2.64 18.46 -8.56
C ALA A 14 -3.13 19.83 -9.06
N ASN A 15 -2.89 20.88 -8.28
CA ASN A 15 -3.33 22.27 -8.51
C ASN A 15 -4.86 22.49 -8.47
N LYS A 16 -5.63 21.47 -8.09
CA LYS A 16 -7.09 21.60 -7.92
C LYS A 16 -7.50 21.29 -6.49
N VAL A 17 -7.09 20.15 -5.96
CA VAL A 17 -7.33 19.74 -4.57
C VAL A 17 -6.07 19.87 -3.75
N LEU A 18 -4.95 19.32 -4.21
CA LEU A 18 -3.63 19.46 -3.60
C LEU A 18 -2.82 20.49 -4.39
N THR A 19 -2.42 21.57 -3.72
CA THR A 19 -1.70 22.71 -4.35
C THR A 19 -0.29 22.86 -3.80
N ALA A 20 0.55 23.62 -4.52
CA ALA A 20 1.89 23.97 -4.04
C ALA A 20 1.86 24.75 -2.72
N ASP A 21 0.80 25.55 -2.46
CA ASP A 21 0.61 26.25 -1.18
C ASP A 21 0.39 25.26 -0.02
N HIS A 22 -0.43 24.22 -0.25
CA HIS A 22 -0.60 23.15 0.74
C HIS A 22 0.75 22.47 1.05
N ALA A 23 1.52 22.12 0.02
CA ALA A 23 2.84 21.50 0.20
C ALA A 23 3.81 22.42 0.95
N TYR A 24 3.83 23.72 0.60
CA TYR A 24 4.63 24.71 1.31
C TYR A 24 4.25 24.81 2.79
N LYS A 25 2.96 24.89 3.11
CA LYS A 25 2.46 24.93 4.49
C LYS A 25 2.79 23.64 5.26
N ILE A 26 2.65 22.48 4.62
CA ILE A 26 3.08 21.20 5.22
C ILE A 26 4.57 21.26 5.56
N GLY A 27 5.40 21.71 4.63
CA GLY A 27 6.83 21.91 4.87
C GLY A 27 7.13 22.91 5.99
N ARG A 28 6.39 24.03 6.04
CA ARG A 28 6.51 25.04 7.10
C ARG A 28 6.23 24.45 8.47
N TYR A 29 5.09 23.73 8.59
CA TYR A 29 4.68 23.16 9.86
C TYR A 29 5.66 22.08 10.33
N LEU A 30 5.99 21.11 9.49
CA LEU A 30 6.91 20.03 9.86
C LEU A 30 8.31 20.54 10.16
N GLY A 31 8.80 21.49 9.36
CA GLY A 31 10.09 22.15 9.59
C GLY A 31 10.14 22.89 10.93
N TRP A 32 9.07 23.59 11.31
CA TRP A 32 8.93 24.21 12.62
C TRP A 32 8.79 23.18 13.74
N TYR A 33 7.93 22.18 13.58
CA TYR A 33 7.60 21.18 14.60
C TYR A 33 8.83 20.36 15.02
N TYR A 34 9.62 19.89 14.05
CA TYR A 34 10.80 19.09 14.35
C TYR A 34 12.07 19.92 14.64
N ASN A 35 12.01 21.24 14.54
CA ASN A 35 13.16 22.13 14.79
C ASN A 35 13.15 22.78 16.20
N GLN A 36 12.33 22.28 17.14
CA GLN A 36 12.17 22.94 18.44
C GLN A 36 13.35 22.72 19.39
N ASN A 37 13.93 21.53 19.43
CA ASN A 37 14.96 21.14 20.39
C ASN A 37 16.34 20.96 19.76
N HIS A 38 16.39 20.72 18.47
CA HIS A 38 17.60 20.53 17.66
C HIS A 38 17.31 20.94 16.22
N ARG A 39 18.32 20.98 15.38
CA ARG A 39 18.10 21.25 13.96
C ARG A 39 17.41 20.08 13.30
N GLY A 40 16.14 20.27 12.94
CA GLY A 40 15.31 19.21 12.35
C GLY A 40 15.88 18.69 11.03
N ARG A 41 15.82 17.39 10.83
CA ARG A 41 16.29 16.67 9.64
C ARG A 41 15.12 15.95 8.99
N ILE A 42 14.70 16.43 7.83
CA ILE A 42 13.54 15.90 7.10
C ILE A 42 13.97 15.33 5.76
N VAL A 43 13.68 14.05 5.52
CA VAL A 43 14.01 13.40 4.25
C VAL A 43 12.78 13.35 3.35
N ILE A 44 12.95 13.58 2.05
CA ILE A 44 11.88 13.67 1.06
C ILE A 44 12.19 12.72 -0.09
N GLY A 45 11.24 11.85 -0.41
CA GLY A 45 11.20 11.05 -1.62
C GLY A 45 9.99 11.39 -2.48
N LYS A 46 10.03 11.03 -3.75
CA LYS A 46 8.93 11.24 -4.69
C LYS A 46 8.83 10.13 -5.72
N ASP A 47 7.66 9.98 -6.31
CA ASP A 47 7.47 9.18 -7.51
C ASP A 47 7.82 9.96 -8.81
N THR A 48 7.50 9.38 -9.94
CA THR A 48 7.84 9.90 -11.27
C THR A 48 6.88 10.93 -11.82
N ARG A 49 5.77 11.25 -11.15
CA ARG A 49 4.76 12.22 -11.61
C ARG A 49 5.38 13.58 -11.87
N ARG A 50 4.94 14.25 -12.94
CA ARG A 50 5.40 15.60 -13.26
C ARG A 50 5.17 16.59 -12.11
N SER A 51 4.01 16.49 -11.43
CA SER A 51 3.66 17.34 -10.29
C SER A 51 4.50 17.06 -9.03
N SER A 52 5.12 15.89 -8.91
CA SER A 52 5.94 15.53 -7.75
C SER A 52 7.14 16.46 -7.56
N TYR A 53 7.73 16.96 -8.66
CA TYR A 53 8.80 17.95 -8.59
C TYR A 53 8.33 19.29 -8.00
N MET A 54 7.16 19.76 -8.41
CA MET A 54 6.57 21.00 -7.88
C MET A 54 6.31 20.89 -6.37
N PHE A 55 5.73 19.78 -5.94
CA PHE A 55 5.45 19.56 -4.52
C PHE A 55 6.72 19.36 -3.69
N GLU A 56 7.73 18.65 -4.20
CA GLU A 56 9.03 18.51 -3.54
C GLU A 56 9.67 19.89 -3.28
N TYR A 57 9.72 20.75 -4.29
CA TYR A 57 10.31 22.09 -4.15
C TYR A 57 9.50 22.97 -3.18
N ALA A 58 8.18 22.89 -3.19
CA ALA A 58 7.35 23.63 -2.25
C ALA A 58 7.58 23.16 -0.80
N LEU A 59 7.63 21.84 -0.56
CA LEU A 59 7.99 21.26 0.73
C LEU A 59 9.37 21.72 1.21
N VAL A 60 10.39 21.65 0.35
CA VAL A 60 11.76 22.08 0.66
C VAL A 60 11.79 23.55 1.07
N ALA A 61 11.11 24.43 0.31
CA ALA A 61 11.03 25.84 0.64
C ALA A 61 10.41 26.08 2.02
N GLY A 62 9.30 25.37 2.34
CA GLY A 62 8.66 25.45 3.64
C GLY A 62 9.54 24.96 4.80
N ILE A 63 10.17 23.80 4.64
CA ILE A 63 11.05 23.18 5.64
C ILE A 63 12.24 24.10 5.95
N THR A 64 12.94 24.56 4.91
CA THR A 64 14.14 25.38 5.08
C THR A 64 13.83 26.77 5.63
N ALA A 65 12.69 27.36 5.24
CA ALA A 65 12.19 28.62 5.79
C ALA A 65 11.86 28.53 7.30
N SER A 66 11.59 27.33 7.81
CA SER A 66 11.34 27.06 9.23
C SER A 66 12.59 26.67 10.02
N GLY A 67 13.76 26.56 9.36
CA GLY A 67 15.07 26.30 9.99
C GLY A 67 15.48 24.83 10.01
N ALA A 68 14.66 23.89 9.60
CA ALA A 68 15.03 22.49 9.44
C ALA A 68 15.78 22.25 8.11
N ASP A 69 16.61 21.21 8.08
CA ASP A 69 17.30 20.79 6.85
C ASP A 69 16.45 19.76 6.08
N ALA A 70 16.36 19.93 4.76
CA ALA A 70 15.68 19.03 3.85
C ALA A 70 16.69 18.15 3.10
N PHE A 71 16.45 16.83 3.06
CA PHE A 71 17.32 15.86 2.39
C PHE A 71 16.56 15.16 1.26
N LEU A 72 17.05 15.23 0.05
CA LEU A 72 16.36 14.81 -1.16
C LEU A 72 16.85 13.45 -1.63
N LEU A 73 15.97 12.43 -1.52
CA LEU A 73 16.21 11.09 -2.09
C LEU A 73 15.91 11.05 -3.59
N HIS A 74 15.27 12.11 -4.11
CA HIS A 74 14.75 12.15 -5.48
C HIS A 74 13.70 11.06 -5.74
N VAL A 75 13.67 10.50 -6.97
CA VAL A 75 12.74 9.43 -7.29
C VAL A 75 13.13 8.16 -6.54
N THR A 76 12.26 7.73 -5.64
CA THR A 76 12.42 6.56 -4.78
C THR A 76 11.06 6.03 -4.30
N THR A 77 11.06 4.85 -3.68
CA THR A 77 9.86 4.18 -3.20
C THR A 77 9.43 4.68 -1.81
N THR A 78 8.15 4.54 -1.47
CA THR A 78 7.64 4.80 -0.11
C THR A 78 8.40 4.00 0.96
N PRO A 79 8.64 2.68 0.82
CA PRO A 79 9.43 1.93 1.80
C PRO A 79 10.90 2.38 1.86
N SER A 80 11.48 2.91 0.79
CA SER A 80 12.82 3.51 0.82
C SER A 80 12.88 4.72 1.76
N VAL A 81 11.86 5.60 1.71
CA VAL A 81 11.76 6.74 2.63
C VAL A 81 11.64 6.26 4.07
N ALA A 82 10.73 5.31 4.35
CA ALA A 82 10.53 4.73 5.69
C ALA A 82 11.82 4.06 6.22
N TYR A 83 12.55 3.35 5.36
CA TYR A 83 13.83 2.74 5.71
C TYR A 83 14.88 3.79 6.11
N VAL A 84 15.06 4.82 5.28
CA VAL A 84 16.08 5.87 5.52
C VAL A 84 15.75 6.67 6.78
N VAL A 85 14.49 7.05 6.98
CA VAL A 85 14.08 7.75 8.21
C VAL A 85 14.52 6.99 9.44
N ARG A 86 14.16 5.72 9.51
CA ARG A 86 14.40 4.87 10.67
C ARG A 86 15.89 4.56 10.91
N THR A 87 16.64 4.31 9.83
CA THR A 87 18.03 3.81 9.96
C THR A 87 19.07 4.91 10.03
N GLU A 88 18.73 6.14 9.63
CA GLU A 88 19.69 7.24 9.55
C GLU A 88 19.34 8.42 10.44
N ASN A 89 18.48 8.19 11.46
CA ASN A 89 18.11 9.18 12.48
C ASN A 89 17.56 10.48 11.89
N PHE A 90 16.63 10.38 10.92
CA PHE A 90 15.83 11.51 10.49
C PHE A 90 14.64 11.69 11.43
N ASP A 91 14.21 12.93 11.64
CA ASP A 91 13.06 13.22 12.51
C ASP A 91 11.73 12.96 11.80
N CYS A 92 11.74 13.10 10.47
CA CYS A 92 10.54 12.97 9.64
C CYS A 92 10.91 12.53 8.22
N GLY A 93 10.02 11.74 7.62
CA GLY A 93 10.05 11.37 6.22
C GLY A 93 8.81 11.85 5.48
N ILE A 94 9.00 12.30 4.26
CA ILE A 94 7.90 12.72 3.39
C ILE A 94 8.00 11.97 2.07
N MET A 95 6.90 11.33 1.66
CA MET A 95 6.77 10.74 0.33
C MET A 95 5.74 11.51 -0.49
N VAL A 96 6.15 11.97 -1.67
CA VAL A 96 5.28 12.67 -2.63
C VAL A 96 4.82 11.66 -3.68
N SER A 97 3.63 11.12 -3.51
CA SER A 97 3.00 10.15 -4.41
C SER A 97 1.51 9.97 -4.13
N ALA A 98 0.75 9.61 -5.15
CA ALA A 98 -0.61 9.12 -5.04
C ALA A 98 -0.73 7.61 -5.38
N SER A 99 0.36 6.83 -5.18
CA SER A 99 0.37 5.37 -5.36
C SER A 99 -0.15 4.96 -6.75
N HIS A 100 -1.22 4.17 -6.82
CA HIS A 100 -1.80 3.64 -8.05
C HIS A 100 -2.75 4.59 -8.81
N ASN A 101 -2.97 5.81 -8.31
CA ASN A 101 -3.83 6.79 -8.98
C ASN A 101 -3.24 7.25 -10.32
N PRO A 102 -4.06 7.82 -11.23
CA PRO A 102 -3.58 8.43 -12.47
C PRO A 102 -2.55 9.55 -12.23
N TYR A 103 -1.79 9.90 -13.26
CA TYR A 103 -0.67 10.86 -13.18
C TYR A 103 -1.06 12.26 -12.73
N TYR A 104 -2.28 12.69 -12.98
CA TYR A 104 -2.78 14.03 -12.61
C TYR A 104 -3.13 14.17 -11.13
N ASP A 105 -3.31 13.06 -10.42
CA ASP A 105 -3.39 13.04 -8.96
C ASP A 105 -1.98 13.04 -8.36
N ASN A 106 -1.86 13.56 -7.13
CA ASN A 106 -0.68 13.41 -6.31
C ASN A 106 -1.06 13.33 -4.83
N GLY A 107 -0.07 13.06 -3.98
CA GLY A 107 -0.27 12.95 -2.54
C GLY A 107 0.98 13.30 -1.76
N ILE A 108 0.78 13.60 -0.48
CA ILE A 108 1.86 13.82 0.48
C ILE A 108 1.61 12.90 1.67
N LYS A 109 2.47 11.89 1.84
CA LYS A 109 2.49 10.97 2.99
C LYS A 109 3.59 11.44 3.94
N VAL A 110 3.29 11.52 5.23
CA VAL A 110 4.24 11.95 6.25
C VAL A 110 4.48 10.81 7.23
N MET A 111 5.76 10.58 7.57
CA MET A 111 6.22 9.54 8.48
C MET A 111 7.01 10.16 9.63
N ASP A 112 6.88 9.58 10.81
CA ASP A 112 7.69 9.94 11.97
C ASP A 112 9.13 9.39 11.88
N GLY A 113 9.97 9.70 12.86
CA GLY A 113 11.37 9.25 12.93
C GLY A 113 11.54 7.72 12.99
N ASN A 114 10.49 6.97 13.27
CA ASN A 114 10.50 5.50 13.28
C ASN A 114 10.04 4.90 11.94
N GLY A 115 9.68 5.74 10.98
CA GLY A 115 9.17 5.31 9.67
C GLY A 115 7.72 4.83 9.69
N HIS A 116 6.96 5.17 10.71
CA HIS A 116 5.51 4.99 10.79
C HIS A 116 4.78 6.26 10.37
N LYS A 117 3.51 6.16 10.02
CA LYS A 117 2.68 7.35 9.78
C LYS A 117 2.66 8.24 11.01
N ILE A 118 2.66 9.57 10.81
CA ILE A 118 2.55 10.53 11.92
C ILE A 118 1.28 10.31 12.73
N SER A 119 1.32 10.72 14.00
CA SER A 119 0.17 10.56 14.89
C SER A 119 -1.01 11.44 14.48
N ALA A 120 -2.22 11.02 14.87
CA ALA A 120 -3.45 11.76 14.59
C ALA A 120 -3.43 13.19 15.18
N GLU A 121 -2.72 13.40 16.30
CA GLU A 121 -2.54 14.73 16.90
C GLU A 121 -1.72 15.64 16.03
N VAL A 122 -0.62 15.11 15.42
CA VAL A 122 0.23 15.88 14.50
C VAL A 122 -0.52 16.16 13.21
N GLU A 123 -1.27 15.17 12.67
CA GLU A 123 -2.13 15.37 11.49
C GLU A 123 -3.15 16.49 11.74
N ALA A 124 -3.87 16.45 12.87
CA ALA A 124 -4.90 17.45 13.20
C ALA A 124 -4.29 18.86 13.39
N ALA A 125 -3.11 18.97 13.99
CA ALA A 125 -2.43 20.25 14.15
C ALA A 125 -1.92 20.78 12.79
N LEU A 126 -1.44 19.91 11.92
CA LEU A 126 -1.02 20.24 10.57
C LEU A 126 -2.21 20.78 9.74
N GLU A 127 -3.38 20.14 9.83
CA GLU A 127 -4.60 20.59 9.16
C GLU A 127 -5.05 21.99 9.64
N LYS A 128 -5.01 22.24 10.94
CA LYS A 128 -5.30 23.58 11.50
C LYS A 128 -4.34 24.65 10.97
N TYR A 129 -3.06 24.30 10.80
CA TYR A 129 -2.10 25.23 10.22
C TYR A 129 -2.38 25.49 8.73
N ILE A 130 -2.73 24.47 7.96
CA ILE A 130 -3.15 24.62 6.55
C ILE A 130 -4.33 25.58 6.43
N ASP A 131 -5.33 25.46 7.31
CA ASP A 131 -6.53 26.30 7.34
C ASP A 131 -6.26 27.72 7.92
N GLY A 132 -5.05 27.99 8.43
CA GLY A 132 -4.70 29.30 9.01
C GLY A 132 -5.16 29.52 10.45
N GLU A 133 -5.68 28.49 11.12
CA GLU A 133 -6.20 28.58 12.48
C GLU A 133 -5.10 28.74 13.56
N MET A 134 -3.85 28.41 13.24
CA MET A 134 -2.71 28.52 14.15
C MET A 134 -1.95 29.85 14.02
N GLY A 135 -2.35 30.73 13.07
CA GLY A 135 -1.58 31.93 12.72
C GLY A 135 -0.26 31.58 12.00
N GLU A 136 0.60 32.60 11.83
CA GLU A 136 1.88 32.43 11.15
C GLU A 136 2.95 31.87 12.10
N LEU A 137 3.62 30.80 11.66
CA LEU A 137 4.79 30.24 12.35
C LEU A 137 6.03 31.13 12.08
N PRO A 138 6.97 31.26 13.02
CA PRO A 138 8.15 32.08 12.85
C PRO A 138 9.03 31.59 11.69
N PHE A 139 9.64 32.53 10.96
CA PHE A 139 10.66 32.25 9.97
C PHE A 139 12.03 32.17 10.62
N ALA A 140 12.83 31.21 10.15
CA ALA A 140 14.25 31.18 10.49
C ALA A 140 14.99 32.36 9.82
N LEU A 141 15.89 32.97 10.56
CA LEU A 141 16.64 34.15 10.09
C LEU A 141 18.13 33.85 10.01
N ARG A 142 18.80 34.47 9.04
CA ARG A 142 20.26 34.45 8.89
C ARG A 142 20.80 33.01 8.81
N ASP A 143 21.74 32.64 9.67
CA ASP A 143 22.39 31.33 9.81
C ASP A 143 21.47 30.22 10.30
N LYS A 144 20.26 30.57 10.76
CA LYS A 144 19.24 29.61 11.19
C LYS A 144 18.37 29.09 10.05
N VAL A 145 18.43 29.67 8.85
CA VAL A 145 17.74 29.15 7.66
C VAL A 145 18.24 27.73 7.38
N GLY A 146 17.34 26.81 7.07
CA GLY A 146 17.67 25.42 6.76
C GLY A 146 18.36 25.27 5.39
N VAL A 147 18.93 24.12 5.14
CA VAL A 147 19.65 23.79 3.91
C VAL A 147 18.98 22.62 3.20
N ALA A 148 18.85 22.70 1.88
CA ALA A 148 18.51 21.56 1.03
C ALA A 148 19.77 20.78 0.65
N ARG A 149 19.75 19.45 0.80
CA ARG A 149 20.88 18.57 0.50
C ARG A 149 20.44 17.44 -0.42
N ASP A 150 21.22 17.15 -1.43
CA ASP A 150 21.12 15.88 -2.16
C ASP A 150 21.46 14.72 -1.23
N TYR A 151 20.58 13.71 -1.19
CA TYR A 151 20.76 12.54 -0.34
C TYR A 151 20.46 11.22 -1.07
N ALA A 152 20.75 11.15 -2.37
CA ALA A 152 20.58 9.95 -3.19
C ALA A 152 21.28 8.71 -2.61
N ILE A 153 22.31 8.91 -1.77
CA ILE A 153 23.00 7.84 -1.05
C ILE A 153 22.06 7.04 -0.12
N GLY A 154 21.05 7.69 0.47
CA GLY A 154 20.05 7.00 1.30
C GLY A 154 19.26 5.96 0.50
N ARG A 155 18.83 6.30 -0.73
CA ARG A 155 18.21 5.35 -1.65
C ARG A 155 19.14 4.17 -1.98
N ASN A 156 20.42 4.43 -2.21
CA ASN A 156 21.38 3.37 -2.50
C ASN A 156 21.61 2.43 -1.31
N ARG A 157 21.53 2.95 -0.08
CA ARG A 157 21.57 2.13 1.15
C ARG A 157 20.35 1.23 1.26
N TYR A 158 19.16 1.71 0.93
CA TYR A 158 17.96 0.88 0.86
C TYR A 158 18.11 -0.25 -0.17
N ILE A 159 18.64 0.04 -1.36
CA ILE A 159 18.95 -1.00 -2.37
C ILE A 159 19.92 -2.04 -1.80
N GLY A 160 21.01 -1.60 -1.18
CA GLY A 160 21.97 -2.50 -0.52
C GLY A 160 21.34 -3.33 0.60
N TYR A 161 20.44 -2.73 1.38
CA TYR A 161 19.68 -3.43 2.40
C TYR A 161 18.80 -4.53 1.79
N LEU A 162 18.01 -4.25 0.76
CA LEU A 162 17.18 -5.25 0.09
C LEU A 162 18.04 -6.43 -0.44
N ILE A 163 19.17 -6.14 -1.09
CA ILE A 163 20.09 -7.16 -1.58
C ILE A 163 20.61 -8.03 -0.42
N SER A 164 20.90 -7.43 0.74
CA SER A 164 21.40 -8.16 1.91
C SER A 164 20.39 -9.09 2.56
N LEU A 165 19.10 -8.95 2.27
CA LEU A 165 18.04 -9.83 2.79
C LEU A 165 17.96 -11.17 2.05
N ALA A 166 18.44 -11.23 0.83
CA ALA A 166 18.40 -12.46 0.05
C ALA A 166 19.36 -13.51 0.63
N THR A 167 18.84 -14.68 0.93
CA THR A 167 19.61 -15.80 1.51
C THR A 167 20.22 -16.72 0.44
N ARG A 168 19.78 -16.56 -0.83
CA ARG A 168 20.20 -17.39 -1.98
C ARG A 168 20.45 -16.52 -3.21
N SER A 169 21.33 -17.01 -4.10
CA SER A 169 21.46 -16.47 -5.45
C SER A 169 20.21 -16.77 -6.28
N TYR A 170 19.83 -15.83 -7.14
CA TYR A 170 18.76 -16.00 -8.15
C TYR A 170 19.31 -16.44 -9.52
N ASP A 171 20.54 -16.93 -9.56
CA ASP A 171 21.15 -17.43 -10.79
C ASP A 171 20.29 -18.52 -11.43
N GLY A 172 20.07 -18.41 -12.74
CA GLY A 172 19.18 -19.28 -13.50
C GLY A 172 17.70 -18.86 -13.48
N MET A 173 17.26 -17.98 -12.57
CA MET A 173 15.88 -17.50 -12.51
C MET A 173 15.60 -16.43 -13.58
N ARG A 174 14.45 -16.53 -14.24
CA ARG A 174 13.95 -15.61 -15.27
C ARG A 174 12.74 -14.86 -14.71
N VAL A 175 12.91 -13.59 -14.41
CA VAL A 175 11.92 -12.81 -13.66
C VAL A 175 11.41 -11.64 -14.49
N GLY A 176 10.07 -11.51 -14.58
CA GLY A 176 9.40 -10.33 -15.13
C GLY A 176 9.23 -9.25 -14.07
N LEU A 177 9.47 -8.00 -14.42
CA LEU A 177 9.26 -6.85 -13.54
C LEU A 177 8.43 -5.80 -14.27
N ASP A 178 7.30 -5.40 -13.69
CA ASP A 178 6.53 -4.24 -14.13
C ASP A 178 6.69 -3.12 -13.11
N CYS A 179 7.40 -2.08 -13.52
CA CYS A 179 7.75 -0.95 -12.68
C CYS A 179 6.72 0.19 -12.72
N SER A 180 5.53 -0.02 -13.31
CA SER A 180 4.42 0.96 -13.38
C SER A 180 4.78 2.33 -13.97
N ASN A 181 5.93 2.51 -14.64
CA ASN A 181 6.56 3.78 -14.90
C ASN A 181 6.70 4.65 -13.64
N GLY A 182 6.74 4.00 -12.48
CA GLY A 182 6.77 4.59 -11.14
C GLY A 182 8.16 4.57 -10.51
N SER A 183 8.18 4.65 -9.21
CA SER A 183 9.41 4.81 -8.40
C SER A 183 10.38 3.64 -8.45
N THR A 184 9.92 2.44 -8.85
CA THR A 184 10.76 1.24 -8.97
C THR A 184 11.57 1.17 -10.28
N PHE A 185 11.34 2.06 -11.24
CA PHE A 185 11.88 1.98 -12.60
C PHE A 185 13.41 1.77 -12.65
N ASN A 186 14.15 2.29 -11.69
CA ASN A 186 15.61 2.16 -11.59
C ASN A 186 16.07 1.38 -10.34
N ILE A 187 15.15 0.86 -9.53
CA ILE A 187 15.47 0.17 -8.27
C ILE A 187 15.27 -1.34 -8.42
N ALA A 188 14.09 -1.78 -8.86
CA ALA A 188 13.72 -3.20 -8.87
C ALA A 188 14.70 -4.02 -9.72
N LYS A 189 14.96 -3.58 -10.96
CA LYS A 189 15.94 -4.25 -11.84
C LYS A 189 17.32 -4.36 -11.18
N SER A 190 17.81 -3.27 -10.56
CA SER A 190 19.12 -3.24 -9.92
C SER A 190 19.25 -4.26 -8.79
N VAL A 191 18.18 -4.44 -7.99
CA VAL A 191 18.13 -5.42 -6.90
C VAL A 191 18.18 -6.86 -7.46
N PHE A 192 17.28 -7.17 -8.40
CA PHE A 192 17.18 -8.52 -8.95
C PHE A 192 18.40 -8.94 -9.77
N ASP A 193 18.97 -8.02 -10.56
CA ASP A 193 20.22 -8.30 -11.32
C ASP A 193 21.41 -8.51 -10.37
N ALA A 194 21.51 -7.73 -9.30
CA ALA A 194 22.57 -7.91 -8.29
C ALA A 194 22.49 -9.27 -7.58
N LEU A 195 21.31 -9.87 -7.50
CA LEU A 195 21.07 -11.20 -6.94
C LEU A 195 21.26 -12.32 -7.97
N GLY A 196 21.50 -12.00 -9.25
CA GLY A 196 21.81 -12.95 -10.32
C GLY A 196 20.61 -13.34 -11.20
N ALA A 197 19.43 -12.76 -11.01
CA ALA A 197 18.27 -13.03 -11.84
C ALA A 197 18.46 -12.50 -13.27
N LYS A 198 17.92 -13.20 -14.26
CA LYS A 198 17.73 -12.66 -15.60
C LYS A 198 16.40 -11.92 -15.66
N THR A 199 16.46 -10.59 -15.64
CA THR A 199 15.27 -9.73 -15.58
C THR A 199 14.72 -9.33 -16.94
N TYR A 200 13.41 -9.24 -17.04
CA TYR A 200 12.65 -8.74 -18.20
C TYR A 200 11.72 -7.64 -17.69
N VAL A 201 11.95 -6.40 -18.10
CA VAL A 201 11.30 -5.24 -17.48
C VAL A 201 10.35 -4.56 -18.45
N VAL A 202 9.18 -4.18 -17.94
CA VAL A 202 8.19 -3.32 -18.60
C VAL A 202 7.81 -2.19 -17.66
N GLY A 203 7.18 -1.13 -18.18
CA GLY A 203 6.77 0.02 -17.35
C GLY A 203 7.95 0.74 -16.69
N ASN A 204 9.10 0.88 -17.36
CA ASN A 204 10.32 1.44 -16.79
C ASN A 204 10.87 2.67 -17.56
N GLU A 205 10.02 3.32 -18.36
CA GLU A 205 10.34 4.54 -19.12
C GLU A 205 9.41 5.69 -18.71
N PRO A 206 9.55 6.22 -17.48
CA PRO A 206 8.66 7.26 -16.98
C PRO A 206 8.86 8.59 -17.73
N ASP A 207 7.77 9.21 -18.20
CA ASP A 207 7.76 10.53 -18.84
C ASP A 207 7.09 11.63 -17.96
N GLY A 208 6.62 11.26 -16.78
CA GLY A 208 5.93 12.11 -15.81
C GLY A 208 4.40 12.13 -15.97
N THR A 209 3.87 11.50 -17.03
CA THR A 209 2.44 11.44 -17.31
C THR A 209 1.91 10.02 -17.54
N ASN A 210 2.80 9.03 -17.61
CA ASN A 210 2.48 7.65 -17.93
C ASN A 210 2.53 6.68 -16.73
N ILE A 211 2.71 7.17 -15.50
CA ILE A 211 2.69 6.33 -14.30
C ILE A 211 1.34 5.58 -14.17
N ASN A 212 1.39 4.27 -13.90
CA ASN A 212 0.24 3.36 -13.79
C ASN A 212 -0.63 3.25 -15.08
N MET A 213 -0.23 3.83 -16.18
CA MET A 213 -1.04 3.83 -17.39
C MET A 213 -0.89 2.50 -18.15
N GLY A 214 -1.87 1.60 -17.95
CA GLY A 214 -1.86 0.25 -18.54
C GLY A 214 -0.69 -0.61 -18.08
N CYS A 215 -0.15 -0.37 -16.89
CA CYS A 215 0.95 -1.10 -16.28
C CYS A 215 0.86 -1.06 -14.74
N GLY A 216 1.72 -1.84 -14.09
CA GLY A 216 1.80 -1.91 -12.63
C GLY A 216 0.74 -2.80 -11.99
N SER A 217 0.62 -2.70 -10.66
CA SER A 217 -0.18 -3.63 -9.84
C SER A 217 -1.69 -3.60 -10.10
N THR A 218 -2.22 -2.57 -10.77
CA THR A 218 -3.63 -2.47 -11.16
C THR A 218 -3.92 -2.85 -12.60
N HIS A 219 -2.89 -3.11 -13.41
CA HIS A 219 -2.96 -3.46 -14.84
C HIS A 219 -1.87 -4.47 -15.19
N ILE A 220 -2.05 -5.71 -14.71
CA ILE A 220 -1.04 -6.77 -14.80
C ILE A 220 -0.99 -7.50 -16.15
N GLU A 221 -1.89 -7.20 -17.08
CA GLU A 221 -2.07 -7.94 -18.33
C GLU A 221 -0.79 -7.97 -19.19
N ASN A 222 -0.03 -6.86 -19.17
CA ASN A 222 1.25 -6.78 -19.86
C ASN A 222 2.30 -7.70 -19.24
N LEU A 223 2.36 -7.76 -17.90
CA LEU A 223 3.26 -8.66 -17.19
C LEU A 223 2.86 -10.14 -17.40
N GLN A 224 1.56 -10.45 -17.32
CA GLN A 224 1.05 -11.80 -17.59
C GLN A 224 1.43 -12.30 -19.00
N ARG A 225 1.27 -11.42 -20.00
CA ARG A 225 1.68 -11.70 -21.37
C ARG A 225 3.19 -11.91 -21.46
N LEU A 226 3.99 -11.04 -20.85
CA LEU A 226 5.46 -11.13 -20.83
C LEU A 226 5.92 -12.46 -20.22
N VAL A 227 5.33 -12.86 -19.09
CA VAL A 227 5.65 -14.14 -18.41
C VAL A 227 5.41 -15.32 -19.35
N ARG A 228 4.24 -15.38 -19.99
CA ARG A 228 3.89 -16.47 -20.92
C ARG A 228 4.78 -16.48 -22.17
N GLU A 229 4.93 -15.32 -22.85
CA GLU A 229 5.68 -15.23 -24.11
C GLU A 229 7.17 -15.55 -23.93
N LYS A 230 7.74 -15.16 -22.80
CA LYS A 230 9.16 -15.37 -22.51
C LYS A 230 9.43 -16.65 -21.70
N ASN A 231 8.39 -17.40 -21.32
CA ASN A 231 8.48 -18.55 -20.41
C ASN A 231 9.27 -18.19 -19.14
N LEU A 232 8.83 -17.16 -18.41
CA LEU A 232 9.48 -16.72 -17.18
C LEU A 232 9.04 -17.60 -16.01
N ASP A 233 9.87 -17.67 -14.96
CA ASP A 233 9.57 -18.45 -13.77
C ASP A 233 8.50 -17.76 -12.91
N CYS A 234 8.49 -16.42 -12.91
CA CYS A 234 7.48 -15.57 -12.26
C CYS A 234 7.59 -14.12 -12.74
N GLY A 235 6.66 -13.29 -12.32
CA GLY A 235 6.70 -11.85 -12.53
C GLY A 235 6.21 -11.10 -11.31
N PHE A 236 6.61 -9.82 -11.18
CA PHE A 236 6.22 -8.91 -10.09
C PHE A 236 5.84 -7.55 -10.65
N ALA A 237 4.63 -7.09 -10.34
CA ALA A 237 4.11 -5.77 -10.72
C ALA A 237 3.99 -4.90 -9.47
N PHE A 238 4.56 -3.71 -9.53
CA PHE A 238 4.53 -2.73 -8.44
C PHE A 238 3.52 -1.63 -8.75
N ASP A 239 3.05 -0.91 -7.73
CA ASP A 239 2.35 0.34 -7.93
C ASP A 239 3.31 1.54 -7.98
N GLY A 240 2.79 2.75 -8.20
CA GLY A 240 3.61 3.93 -8.51
C GLY A 240 4.66 4.28 -7.46
N ASP A 241 4.43 4.00 -6.18
CA ASP A 241 5.38 4.24 -5.08
C ASP A 241 5.86 2.95 -4.39
N ALA A 242 5.49 1.80 -4.95
CA ALA A 242 5.99 0.46 -4.63
C ALA A 242 5.76 0.03 -3.18
N ASP A 243 4.69 0.48 -2.56
CA ASP A 243 4.24 -0.09 -1.29
C ASP A 243 3.41 -1.37 -1.49
N ARG A 244 3.09 -1.73 -2.77
CA ARG A 244 2.36 -2.93 -3.19
C ARG A 244 3.14 -3.75 -4.21
N CYS A 245 2.84 -5.08 -4.21
CA CYS A 245 3.37 -6.03 -5.18
C CYS A 245 2.36 -7.11 -5.53
N ILE A 246 1.85 -7.13 -6.74
CA ILE A 246 1.13 -8.27 -7.31
C ILE A 246 2.15 -9.18 -8.01
N ALA A 247 2.10 -10.48 -7.73
CA ALA A 247 2.93 -11.43 -8.45
C ALA A 247 2.14 -12.13 -9.57
N VAL A 248 2.89 -12.71 -10.51
CA VAL A 248 2.36 -13.52 -11.61
C VAL A 248 3.14 -14.84 -11.62
N ASP A 249 2.44 -15.96 -11.64
CA ASP A 249 3.06 -17.28 -11.67
C ASP A 249 3.59 -17.66 -13.08
N GLU A 250 4.25 -18.79 -13.19
CA GLU A 250 4.83 -19.32 -14.43
C GLU A 250 3.80 -19.55 -15.55
N ASN A 251 2.51 -19.62 -15.23
CA ASN A 251 1.42 -19.80 -16.20
C ASN A 251 0.77 -18.47 -16.58
N GLY A 252 1.22 -17.35 -15.99
CA GLY A 252 0.64 -16.05 -16.18
C GLY A 252 -0.61 -15.81 -15.33
N MET A 253 -0.83 -16.58 -14.25
CA MET A 253 -1.93 -16.38 -13.31
C MET A 253 -1.55 -15.34 -12.27
N GLU A 254 -2.52 -14.52 -11.89
CA GLU A 254 -2.36 -13.51 -10.85
C GLU A 254 -2.19 -14.14 -9.46
N VAL A 255 -1.21 -13.65 -8.72
CA VAL A 255 -0.95 -13.99 -7.31
C VAL A 255 -1.04 -12.70 -6.50
N HIS A 256 -2.27 -12.36 -6.08
CA HIS A 256 -2.55 -11.15 -5.30
C HIS A 256 -2.24 -11.32 -3.81
N GLY A 257 -2.50 -10.28 -3.00
CA GLY A 257 -2.09 -10.22 -1.60
C GLY A 257 -2.51 -11.41 -0.73
N ASP A 258 -3.71 -11.96 -0.92
CA ASP A 258 -4.15 -13.12 -0.12
C ASP A 258 -3.31 -14.38 -0.42
N TYR A 259 -2.97 -14.63 -1.70
CA TYR A 259 -2.05 -15.71 -2.04
C TYR A 259 -0.66 -15.48 -1.46
N ILE A 260 -0.16 -14.23 -1.49
CA ILE A 260 1.13 -13.87 -0.91
C ILE A 260 1.14 -14.12 0.60
N LEU A 261 0.09 -13.69 1.31
CA LEU A 261 -0.08 -13.94 2.74
C LEU A 261 -0.10 -15.45 3.03
N TYR A 262 -0.82 -16.24 2.20
CA TYR A 262 -0.88 -17.69 2.35
C TYR A 262 0.49 -18.34 2.17
N VAL A 263 1.16 -18.06 1.05
CA VAL A 263 2.47 -18.67 0.70
C VAL A 263 3.53 -18.30 1.73
N CYS A 264 3.66 -17.01 2.05
CA CYS A 264 4.65 -16.51 3.01
C CYS A 264 4.30 -16.92 4.45
N GLY A 265 3.02 -16.88 4.85
CA GLY A 265 2.57 -17.29 6.18
C GLY A 265 2.86 -18.76 6.46
N LYS A 266 2.53 -19.64 5.51
CA LYS A 266 2.85 -21.07 5.59
C LYS A 266 4.36 -21.30 5.72
N TYR A 267 5.16 -20.67 4.86
CA TYR A 267 6.61 -20.79 4.89
C TYR A 267 7.21 -20.29 6.22
N LEU A 268 6.79 -19.12 6.69
CA LEU A 268 7.27 -18.58 7.98
C LEU A 268 6.91 -19.47 9.15
N LYS A 269 5.72 -20.10 9.15
CA LYS A 269 5.32 -21.07 10.16
C LYS A 269 6.23 -22.31 10.13
N GLU A 270 6.44 -22.89 8.96
CA GLU A 270 7.31 -24.07 8.78
C GLU A 270 8.76 -23.80 9.25
N CYS A 271 9.22 -22.57 9.09
CA CYS A 271 10.54 -22.13 9.58
C CYS A 271 10.55 -21.74 11.08
N GLY A 272 9.42 -21.82 11.79
CA GLY A 272 9.31 -21.34 13.17
C GLY A 272 9.47 -19.82 13.33
N ARG A 273 9.25 -19.06 12.25
CA ARG A 273 9.41 -17.60 12.20
C ARG A 273 8.09 -16.83 12.26
N LEU A 274 6.93 -17.51 12.24
CA LEU A 274 5.62 -16.88 12.34
C LEU A 274 5.20 -16.73 13.79
N GLN A 275 5.23 -15.52 14.31
CA GLN A 275 4.88 -15.21 15.71
C GLN A 275 3.45 -15.63 16.03
N ASN A 276 3.27 -16.43 17.10
CA ASN A 276 1.99 -16.98 17.54
C ASN A 276 1.21 -17.74 16.45
N ASN A 277 1.88 -18.19 15.38
CA ASN A 277 1.25 -18.76 14.18
C ASN A 277 0.11 -17.88 13.64
N THR A 278 0.27 -16.56 13.66
CA THR A 278 -0.77 -15.60 13.29
C THR A 278 -0.33 -14.70 12.14
N VAL A 279 -1.22 -14.49 11.18
CA VAL A 279 -1.12 -13.52 10.09
C VAL A 279 -2.20 -12.46 10.27
N VAL A 280 -1.89 -11.20 9.97
CA VAL A 280 -2.90 -10.13 10.00
C VAL A 280 -3.45 -9.91 8.59
N ALA A 281 -4.77 -9.90 8.45
CA ALA A 281 -5.47 -9.63 7.19
C ALA A 281 -6.67 -8.71 7.43
N THR A 282 -7.30 -8.23 6.35
CA THR A 282 -8.48 -7.38 6.50
C THR A 282 -9.77 -8.16 6.27
N ILE A 283 -10.90 -7.55 6.63
CA ILE A 283 -12.23 -8.10 6.34
C ILE A 283 -12.47 -8.29 4.83
N MET A 284 -11.67 -7.69 3.95
CA MET A 284 -11.78 -7.85 2.49
C MET A 284 -10.99 -9.03 1.94
N SER A 285 -10.12 -9.65 2.75
CA SER A 285 -9.42 -10.87 2.34
C SER A 285 -10.43 -11.98 2.03
N ASN A 286 -10.18 -12.73 0.96
CA ASN A 286 -11.08 -13.75 0.46
C ASN A 286 -11.27 -14.90 1.47
N MET A 287 -12.47 -15.48 1.53
CA MET A 287 -12.75 -16.66 2.37
C MET A 287 -11.77 -17.81 2.15
N GLY A 288 -11.27 -17.94 0.92
CA GLY A 288 -10.25 -18.92 0.58
C GLY A 288 -8.99 -18.81 1.43
N LEU A 289 -8.56 -17.56 1.74
CA LEU A 289 -7.44 -17.32 2.65
C LEU A 289 -7.75 -17.85 4.05
N PHE A 290 -8.90 -17.48 4.63
CA PHE A 290 -9.26 -17.90 5.99
C PHE A 290 -9.34 -19.42 6.12
N LYS A 291 -9.97 -20.09 5.14
CA LYS A 291 -10.06 -21.55 5.12
C LYS A 291 -8.69 -22.22 4.92
N ALA A 292 -7.85 -21.69 4.03
CA ALA A 292 -6.52 -22.22 3.80
C ALA A 292 -5.63 -22.05 5.05
N MET A 293 -5.63 -20.88 5.68
CA MET A 293 -4.87 -20.62 6.91
C MET A 293 -5.32 -21.53 8.06
N LYS A 294 -6.63 -21.68 8.28
CA LYS A 294 -7.17 -22.60 9.28
C LYS A 294 -6.69 -24.04 9.06
N ARG A 295 -6.67 -24.51 7.82
CA ARG A 295 -6.18 -25.85 7.46
C ARG A 295 -4.69 -26.03 7.73
N GLU A 296 -3.90 -24.98 7.55
CA GLU A 296 -2.47 -24.96 7.89
C GLU A 296 -2.23 -24.73 9.40
N GLY A 297 -3.28 -24.55 10.22
CA GLY A 297 -3.17 -24.22 11.64
C GLY A 297 -2.54 -22.84 11.87
N ILE A 298 -2.87 -21.89 11.02
CA ILE A 298 -2.48 -20.47 11.12
C ILE A 298 -3.72 -19.66 11.47
N GLU A 299 -3.64 -18.88 12.52
CA GLU A 299 -4.68 -17.94 12.92
C GLU A 299 -4.63 -16.68 12.05
N VAL A 300 -5.79 -16.08 11.79
CA VAL A 300 -5.89 -14.81 11.08
C VAL A 300 -6.47 -13.75 12.00
N CYS A 301 -5.66 -12.76 12.35
CA CYS A 301 -6.12 -11.56 13.03
C CYS A 301 -6.76 -10.63 11.98
N VAL A 302 -8.08 -10.45 12.07
CA VAL A 302 -8.86 -9.70 11.07
C VAL A 302 -9.04 -8.26 11.52
N THR A 303 -8.67 -7.32 10.64
CA THR A 303 -8.83 -5.88 10.86
C THR A 303 -9.84 -5.27 9.90
N THR A 304 -10.22 -4.02 10.13
CA THR A 304 -10.89 -3.20 9.12
C THR A 304 -9.94 -2.92 7.95
N VAL A 305 -10.50 -2.44 6.83
CA VAL A 305 -9.73 -2.12 5.61
C VAL A 305 -8.84 -0.90 5.86
N GLY A 306 -7.59 -1.01 5.46
CA GLY A 306 -6.58 0.05 5.53
C GLY A 306 -5.29 -0.44 6.16
N ASP A 307 -4.18 -0.14 5.52
CA ASP A 307 -2.83 -0.49 5.94
C ASP A 307 -2.49 -0.03 7.36
N LYS A 308 -3.04 1.11 7.78
CA LYS A 308 -2.93 1.64 9.15
C LYS A 308 -3.41 0.62 10.19
N TYR A 309 -4.60 0.04 10.00
CA TYR A 309 -5.18 -0.91 10.95
C TYR A 309 -4.44 -2.24 10.96
N VAL A 310 -3.95 -2.68 9.80
CA VAL A 310 -3.08 -3.86 9.71
C VAL A 310 -1.80 -3.63 10.50
N ASN A 311 -1.12 -2.49 10.28
CA ASN A 311 0.11 -2.16 10.99
C ASN A 311 -0.10 -2.00 12.51
N GLU A 312 -1.17 -1.31 12.94
CA GLU A 312 -1.52 -1.16 14.35
C GLU A 312 -1.71 -2.53 15.04
N ALA A 313 -2.45 -3.44 14.42
CA ALA A 313 -2.63 -4.80 14.94
C ALA A 313 -1.32 -5.58 15.00
N MET A 314 -0.45 -5.44 13.99
CA MET A 314 0.87 -6.08 13.98
C MET A 314 1.76 -5.56 15.09
N VAL A 315 1.84 -4.25 15.27
CA VAL A 315 2.68 -3.62 16.33
C VAL A 315 2.17 -4.00 17.70
N ALA A 316 0.85 -3.90 17.94
CA ALA A 316 0.24 -4.18 19.26
C ALA A 316 0.47 -5.63 19.74
N ASN A 317 0.55 -6.58 18.80
CA ASN A 317 0.63 -8.01 19.12
C ASN A 317 1.98 -8.65 18.74
N GLY A 318 2.90 -7.88 18.15
CA GLY A 318 4.20 -8.38 17.70
C GLY A 318 4.11 -9.33 16.49
N TYR A 319 3.06 -9.26 15.68
CA TYR A 319 2.91 -10.11 14.50
C TYR A 319 3.90 -9.71 13.41
N VAL A 320 4.41 -10.71 12.68
CA VAL A 320 5.52 -10.53 11.74
C VAL A 320 5.08 -10.42 10.28
N LEU A 321 3.86 -10.83 9.95
CA LEU A 321 3.29 -10.81 8.60
C LEU A 321 1.85 -10.30 8.65
N GLY A 322 1.57 -9.33 7.83
CA GLY A 322 0.22 -8.83 7.62
C GLY A 322 0.08 -8.13 6.28
N GLY A 323 -1.16 -7.92 5.84
CA GLY A 323 -1.40 -7.23 4.58
C GLY A 323 -2.85 -7.24 4.14
N GLU A 324 -3.05 -6.80 2.92
CA GLU A 324 -4.34 -6.66 2.26
C GLU A 324 -4.39 -7.44 0.95
N GLN A 325 -5.58 -7.79 0.49
CA GLN A 325 -5.79 -8.40 -0.84
C GLN A 325 -5.17 -7.55 -1.97
N SER A 326 -5.17 -6.22 -1.81
CA SER A 326 -4.53 -5.26 -2.72
C SER A 326 -3.01 -5.37 -2.79
N ALA A 327 -2.43 -6.34 -2.08
CA ALA A 327 -1.00 -6.66 -2.02
C ALA A 327 -0.10 -5.60 -1.37
N HIS A 328 -0.65 -4.80 -0.45
CA HIS A 328 0.14 -4.05 0.52
C HIS A 328 0.54 -5.01 1.65
N ILE A 329 1.74 -5.57 1.57
CA ILE A 329 2.22 -6.62 2.47
C ILE A 329 3.34 -6.08 3.36
N ILE A 330 3.19 -6.29 4.68
CA ILE A 330 4.13 -5.84 5.70
C ILE A 330 4.85 -7.05 6.31
N PHE A 331 6.16 -7.05 6.22
CA PHE A 331 7.06 -7.95 6.95
C PHE A 331 7.72 -7.16 8.07
N SER A 332 7.13 -7.11 9.27
CA SER A 332 7.50 -6.17 10.34
C SER A 332 8.95 -6.33 10.84
N LYS A 333 9.59 -7.48 10.63
CA LYS A 333 11.02 -7.67 10.92
C LYS A 333 11.93 -6.85 10.00
N HIS A 334 11.43 -6.44 8.83
CA HIS A 334 12.22 -5.82 7.77
C HIS A 334 11.74 -4.41 7.43
N ALA A 335 10.44 -4.16 7.48
CA ALA A 335 9.83 -2.89 7.09
C ALA A 335 8.73 -2.47 8.06
N THR A 336 8.47 -1.17 8.15
CA THR A 336 7.40 -0.57 8.98
C THR A 336 6.14 -0.26 8.18
N THR A 337 6.17 -0.47 6.88
CA THR A 337 5.06 -0.30 5.93
C THR A 337 5.12 -1.40 4.88
N GLY A 338 4.14 -1.47 3.99
CA GLY A 338 4.21 -2.32 2.82
C GLY A 338 5.44 -2.01 1.97
N ASP A 339 6.06 -3.05 1.46
CA ASP A 339 7.26 -2.96 0.62
C ASP A 339 7.15 -3.98 -0.50
N GLY A 340 6.86 -3.47 -1.71
CA GLY A 340 6.63 -4.34 -2.87
C GLY A 340 7.87 -5.10 -3.30
N ILE A 341 9.05 -4.47 -3.27
CA ILE A 341 10.29 -5.15 -3.65
C ILE A 341 10.66 -6.20 -2.61
N LEU A 342 10.58 -5.87 -1.32
CA LEU A 342 10.76 -6.85 -0.24
C LEU A 342 9.78 -8.02 -0.37
N THR A 343 8.51 -7.74 -0.68
CA THR A 343 7.50 -8.79 -0.89
C THR A 343 7.90 -9.73 -2.03
N ALA A 344 8.38 -9.19 -3.15
CA ALA A 344 8.89 -9.98 -4.25
C ALA A 344 10.10 -10.83 -3.83
N LEU A 345 11.04 -10.27 -3.06
CA LEU A 345 12.20 -11.02 -2.53
C LEU A 345 11.78 -12.15 -1.58
N MET A 346 10.78 -11.92 -0.73
CA MET A 346 10.26 -12.94 0.17
C MET A 346 9.57 -14.08 -0.57
N LEU A 347 8.84 -13.79 -1.66
CA LEU A 347 8.29 -14.83 -2.54
C LEU A 347 9.42 -15.62 -3.25
N MET A 348 10.45 -14.93 -3.74
CA MET A 348 11.64 -15.58 -4.33
C MET A 348 12.33 -16.50 -3.32
N GLU A 349 12.45 -16.08 -2.04
CA GLU A 349 13.00 -16.96 -0.98
C GLU A 349 12.19 -18.25 -0.88
N VAL A 350 10.84 -18.16 -0.85
CA VAL A 350 9.98 -19.35 -0.76
C VAL A 350 10.14 -20.25 -1.99
N ILE A 351 10.12 -19.69 -3.20
CA ILE A 351 10.30 -20.43 -4.47
C ILE A 351 11.62 -21.23 -4.45
N LEU A 352 12.71 -20.56 -4.09
CA LEU A 352 14.04 -21.16 -4.10
C LEU A 352 14.25 -22.18 -2.98
N GLU A 353 13.74 -21.90 -1.76
CA GLU A 353 13.84 -22.85 -0.64
C GLU A 353 13.02 -24.11 -0.88
N LYS A 354 11.78 -23.94 -1.35
CA LYS A 354 10.88 -25.06 -1.62
C LYS A 354 11.19 -25.77 -2.94
N LYS A 355 11.96 -25.17 -3.82
CA LYS A 355 12.23 -25.66 -5.19
C LYS A 355 10.93 -25.98 -5.93
N GLN A 356 9.94 -25.11 -5.79
CA GLN A 356 8.60 -25.22 -6.38
C GLN A 356 8.27 -23.94 -7.12
N SER A 357 7.49 -24.06 -8.20
CA SER A 357 6.98 -22.89 -8.90
C SER A 357 5.93 -22.15 -8.05
N LEU A 358 5.77 -20.84 -8.32
CA LEU A 358 4.85 -20.00 -7.59
C LEU A 358 3.40 -20.52 -7.69
N GLY A 359 2.97 -20.94 -8.88
CA GLY A 359 1.66 -21.56 -9.08
C GLY A 359 1.45 -22.83 -8.26
N THR A 360 2.49 -23.66 -8.10
CA THR A 360 2.44 -24.83 -7.22
C THR A 360 2.29 -24.46 -5.76
N LEU A 361 2.99 -23.44 -5.29
CA LEU A 361 2.89 -22.94 -3.90
C LEU A 361 1.50 -22.37 -3.59
N CYS A 362 0.83 -21.79 -4.58
CA CYS A 362 -0.52 -21.23 -4.43
C CYS A 362 -1.64 -22.28 -4.42
N ARG A 363 -1.42 -23.51 -4.91
CA ARG A 363 -2.48 -24.55 -5.05
C ARG A 363 -3.19 -24.93 -3.76
N GLY A 364 -2.57 -24.68 -2.62
CA GLY A 364 -3.18 -24.92 -1.32
C GLY A 364 -4.30 -23.94 -0.94
N MET A 365 -4.49 -22.86 -1.67
CA MET A 365 -5.53 -21.87 -1.44
C MET A 365 -6.47 -21.81 -2.64
N GLN A 366 -7.76 -22.00 -2.42
CA GLN A 366 -8.79 -21.88 -3.45
C GLN A 366 -9.54 -20.57 -3.24
N MET A 367 -9.59 -19.74 -4.27
CA MET A 367 -10.41 -18.52 -4.24
C MET A 367 -11.89 -18.83 -4.34
N TYR A 368 -12.67 -18.14 -3.53
CA TYR A 368 -14.10 -18.10 -3.65
C TYR A 368 -14.51 -16.99 -4.63
N PRO A 369 -15.45 -17.27 -5.55
CA PRO A 369 -16.10 -16.23 -6.34
C PRO A 369 -16.58 -15.08 -5.46
N GLN A 370 -16.39 -13.86 -5.91
CA GLN A 370 -16.74 -12.65 -5.18
C GLN A 370 -17.39 -11.63 -6.12
N LEU A 371 -18.50 -11.06 -5.68
CA LEU A 371 -19.14 -9.94 -6.36
C LEU A 371 -19.32 -8.77 -5.41
N LEU A 372 -18.92 -7.58 -5.83
CA LEU A 372 -19.11 -6.33 -5.12
C LEU A 372 -19.92 -5.36 -5.96
N LYS A 373 -20.99 -4.81 -5.39
CA LYS A 373 -21.78 -3.71 -5.98
C LYS A 373 -21.75 -2.49 -5.05
N ASN A 374 -21.55 -1.31 -5.65
CA ASN A 374 -21.66 -0.04 -4.98
C ASN A 374 -23.09 0.49 -5.14
N VAL A 375 -23.76 0.79 -4.04
CA VAL A 375 -25.09 1.39 -4.01
C VAL A 375 -24.96 2.82 -3.54
N LYS A 376 -25.34 3.79 -4.38
CA LYS A 376 -25.36 5.20 -3.99
C LYS A 376 -26.47 5.45 -2.97
N VAL A 377 -26.16 6.18 -1.92
CA VAL A 377 -27.07 6.45 -0.80
C VAL A 377 -26.86 7.89 -0.29
N GLU A 378 -27.90 8.52 0.24
CA GLU A 378 -27.77 9.83 0.90
C GLU A 378 -27.19 9.69 2.31
N ASP A 379 -27.68 8.72 3.07
CA ASP A 379 -27.25 8.44 4.44
C ASP A 379 -26.83 6.98 4.59
N LYS A 380 -25.53 6.78 4.77
CA LYS A 380 -24.93 5.45 4.94
C LYS A 380 -25.37 4.80 6.26
N ALA A 381 -25.49 5.61 7.33
CA ALA A 381 -25.90 5.11 8.64
C ALA A 381 -27.37 4.66 8.65
N ALA A 382 -28.22 5.33 7.88
CA ALA A 382 -29.61 4.91 7.70
C ALA A 382 -29.72 3.51 7.07
N VAL A 383 -28.83 3.17 6.10
CA VAL A 383 -28.80 1.83 5.49
C VAL A 383 -28.32 0.78 6.46
N THR A 384 -27.18 1.02 7.12
CA THR A 384 -26.59 0.07 8.06
C THR A 384 -27.41 -0.11 9.34
N GLY A 385 -28.21 0.90 9.72
CA GLY A 385 -29.14 0.85 10.85
C GLY A 385 -30.55 0.31 10.52
N ASN A 386 -30.88 0.11 9.23
CA ASN A 386 -32.23 -0.33 8.83
C ASN A 386 -32.49 -1.79 9.21
N ALA A 387 -33.57 -2.04 9.94
CA ALA A 387 -33.92 -3.36 10.47
C ALA A 387 -34.15 -4.41 9.37
N ARG A 388 -34.80 -4.01 8.24
CA ARG A 388 -35.08 -4.94 7.12
C ARG A 388 -33.81 -5.29 6.36
N VAL A 389 -32.88 -4.31 6.18
CA VAL A 389 -31.57 -4.56 5.57
C VAL A 389 -30.73 -5.49 6.43
N GLN A 390 -30.72 -5.31 7.76
CA GLN A 390 -30.01 -6.23 8.66
C GLN A 390 -30.63 -7.63 8.68
N ALA A 391 -31.97 -7.74 8.71
CA ALA A 391 -32.66 -9.03 8.64
C ALA A 391 -32.33 -9.79 7.33
N GLU A 392 -32.27 -9.08 6.21
CA GLU A 392 -31.91 -9.68 4.93
C GLU A 392 -30.44 -10.11 4.91
N LYS A 393 -29.53 -9.31 5.45
CA LYS A 393 -28.11 -9.69 5.62
C LYS A 393 -27.97 -10.97 6.43
N ASP A 394 -28.70 -11.09 7.55
CA ASP A 394 -28.67 -12.27 8.41
C ASP A 394 -29.26 -13.49 7.69
N ARG A 395 -30.35 -13.31 6.93
CA ARG A 395 -30.97 -14.37 6.09
C ARG A 395 -29.99 -14.90 5.05
N ILE A 396 -29.30 -13.98 4.32
CA ILE A 396 -28.30 -14.34 3.31
C ILE A 396 -27.11 -15.03 3.98
N SER A 397 -26.63 -14.50 5.10
CA SER A 397 -25.53 -15.11 5.86
C SER A 397 -25.86 -16.53 6.29
N ALA A 398 -27.06 -16.77 6.80
CA ALA A 398 -27.56 -18.12 7.17
C ALA A 398 -27.65 -19.04 5.95
N ALA A 399 -28.10 -18.53 4.79
CA ALA A 399 -28.23 -19.31 3.57
C ALA A 399 -26.86 -19.70 2.97
N LEU A 400 -25.86 -18.85 3.12
CA LEU A 400 -24.48 -19.10 2.67
C LEU A 400 -23.72 -20.05 3.61
N GLY A 401 -24.05 -20.06 4.92
CA GLY A 401 -23.43 -20.90 5.93
C GLY A 401 -21.89 -20.71 6.00
N GLU A 402 -21.17 -21.83 6.08
CA GLU A 402 -19.69 -21.82 6.11
C GLU A 402 -19.04 -21.63 4.73
N ASP A 403 -19.82 -21.71 3.65
CA ASP A 403 -19.33 -21.68 2.27
C ASP A 403 -19.58 -20.34 1.55
N GLY A 404 -19.91 -19.32 2.31
CA GLY A 404 -20.03 -17.97 1.78
C GLY A 404 -20.17 -16.93 2.88
N ARG A 405 -20.17 -15.66 2.49
CA ARG A 405 -20.43 -14.54 3.38
C ARG A 405 -20.98 -13.34 2.64
N ILE A 406 -21.68 -12.49 3.36
CA ILE A 406 -22.09 -11.17 2.89
C ILE A 406 -21.47 -10.09 3.77
N LEU A 407 -20.90 -9.06 3.14
CA LEU A 407 -20.42 -7.86 3.82
C LEU A 407 -21.17 -6.63 3.32
N LEU A 408 -21.66 -5.84 4.26
CA LEU A 408 -22.25 -4.53 4.02
C LEU A 408 -21.34 -3.48 4.65
N ARG A 409 -20.78 -2.59 3.85
CA ARG A 409 -19.78 -1.64 4.32
C ARG A 409 -20.00 -0.25 3.75
N GLU A 410 -19.87 0.75 4.62
CA GLU A 410 -19.81 2.15 4.22
C GLU A 410 -18.49 2.45 3.49
N SER A 411 -18.57 3.20 2.39
CA SER A 411 -17.37 3.77 1.78
C SER A 411 -16.86 4.95 2.63
N GLY A 412 -15.56 4.99 2.89
CA GLY A 412 -14.94 6.09 3.63
C GLY A 412 -14.90 7.42 2.86
N THR A 413 -14.90 7.36 1.52
CA THR A 413 -14.67 8.53 0.65
C THR A 413 -15.84 8.91 -0.23
N GLU A 414 -16.77 7.97 -0.47
CA GLU A 414 -17.89 8.15 -1.41
C GLU A 414 -19.23 7.96 -0.70
N PRO A 415 -20.32 8.57 -1.18
CA PRO A 415 -21.65 8.38 -0.64
C PRO A 415 -22.26 7.05 -1.14
N VAL A 416 -21.58 5.93 -0.87
CA VAL A 416 -22.02 4.59 -1.27
C VAL A 416 -21.92 3.59 -0.13
N ILE A 417 -22.84 2.62 -0.15
CA ILE A 417 -22.72 1.35 0.57
C ILE A 417 -22.15 0.31 -0.39
N ARG A 418 -21.16 -0.40 0.06
CA ARG A 418 -20.55 -1.52 -0.67
C ARG A 418 -21.17 -2.82 -0.19
N VAL A 419 -21.88 -3.50 -1.10
CA VAL A 419 -22.46 -4.82 -0.89
C VAL A 419 -21.54 -5.83 -1.55
N MET A 420 -20.94 -6.71 -0.76
CA MET A 420 -20.06 -7.76 -1.25
C MET A 420 -20.54 -9.12 -0.79
N VAL A 421 -20.61 -10.07 -1.72
CA VAL A 421 -20.90 -11.49 -1.43
C VAL A 421 -19.76 -12.34 -1.97
N GLU A 422 -19.33 -13.29 -1.16
CA GLU A 422 -18.50 -14.42 -1.56
C GLU A 422 -19.30 -15.71 -1.41
N ALA A 423 -19.23 -16.59 -2.40
CA ALA A 423 -19.96 -17.85 -2.41
C ALA A 423 -19.25 -18.91 -3.26
N GLN A 424 -19.81 -20.11 -3.33
CA GLN A 424 -19.27 -21.24 -4.10
C GLN A 424 -19.32 -21.02 -5.63
N SER A 425 -20.19 -20.11 -6.12
CA SER A 425 -20.30 -19.81 -7.55
C SER A 425 -20.63 -18.33 -7.81
N ASP A 426 -20.30 -17.86 -9.00
CA ASP A 426 -20.63 -16.50 -9.46
C ASP A 426 -22.14 -16.25 -9.47
N GLU A 427 -22.93 -17.27 -9.81
CA GLU A 427 -24.41 -17.17 -9.83
C GLU A 427 -24.97 -16.92 -8.42
N LEU A 428 -24.42 -17.60 -7.39
CA LEU A 428 -24.82 -17.36 -6.00
C LEU A 428 -24.40 -15.98 -5.53
N CYS A 429 -23.20 -15.51 -5.91
CA CYS A 429 -22.75 -14.16 -5.61
C CYS A 429 -23.69 -13.12 -6.22
N ALA A 430 -24.03 -13.27 -7.51
CA ALA A 430 -24.92 -12.36 -8.21
C ALA A 430 -26.31 -12.34 -7.58
N LYS A 431 -26.89 -13.52 -7.32
CA LYS A 431 -28.20 -13.68 -6.68
C LYS A 431 -28.29 -12.89 -5.38
N TYR A 432 -27.38 -13.15 -4.44
CA TYR A 432 -27.47 -12.57 -3.10
C TYR A 432 -27.07 -11.09 -3.05
N VAL A 433 -26.15 -10.65 -3.91
CA VAL A 433 -25.88 -9.21 -4.06
C VAL A 433 -27.12 -8.48 -4.58
N ASP A 434 -27.81 -9.04 -5.60
CA ASP A 434 -29.00 -8.44 -6.17
C ASP A 434 -30.18 -8.41 -5.19
N GLU A 435 -30.42 -9.48 -4.43
CA GLU A 435 -31.42 -9.53 -3.36
C GLU A 435 -31.16 -8.42 -2.32
N MET A 436 -29.91 -8.25 -1.86
CA MET A 436 -29.57 -7.20 -0.90
C MET A 436 -29.75 -5.80 -1.49
N VAL A 437 -29.28 -5.57 -2.72
CA VAL A 437 -29.44 -4.25 -3.40
C VAL A 437 -30.91 -3.93 -3.60
N GLN A 438 -31.73 -4.92 -3.92
CA GLN A 438 -33.18 -4.75 -4.08
C GLN A 438 -33.84 -4.32 -2.77
N VAL A 439 -33.49 -4.94 -1.63
CA VAL A 439 -34.00 -4.54 -0.32
C VAL A 439 -33.62 -3.10 0.03
N ILE A 440 -32.38 -2.69 -0.23
CA ILE A 440 -31.94 -1.29 -0.01
C ILE A 440 -32.76 -0.30 -0.84
N ARG A 441 -33.13 -0.66 -2.10
CA ARG A 441 -33.97 0.14 -2.97
C ARG A 441 -35.42 0.20 -2.49
N GLU A 442 -36.00 -0.94 -2.10
CA GLU A 442 -37.38 -1.03 -1.60
C GLU A 442 -37.60 -0.23 -0.32
N GLU A 443 -36.59 -0.11 0.53
CA GLU A 443 -36.59 0.76 1.71
C GLU A 443 -36.40 2.26 1.37
N GLY A 444 -36.26 2.61 0.09
CA GLY A 444 -36.07 4.01 -0.34
C GLY A 444 -34.73 4.61 0.07
N LEU A 445 -33.72 3.78 0.35
CA LEU A 445 -32.42 4.20 0.86
C LEU A 445 -31.38 4.41 -0.25
N ALA A 446 -31.64 3.88 -1.46
CA ALA A 446 -30.76 4.05 -2.61
C ALA A 446 -31.13 5.33 -3.39
N VAL A 447 -30.10 6.02 -3.90
CA VAL A 447 -30.24 7.14 -4.84
C VAL A 447 -30.06 6.60 -6.26
N GLU A 448 -30.92 7.03 -7.20
CA GLU A 448 -30.84 6.63 -8.61
C GLU A 448 -29.59 7.15 -9.35
#